data_48bda077229cb382b3da3b44ddd8fc86
#
_entry.id   48bda077229cb382b3da3b44ddd8fc86
#
_cell.length_a   1.000
_cell.length_b   1.000
_cell.length_c   1.000
_cell.angle_alpha   90.00
_cell.angle_beta   90.00
_cell.angle_gamma   90.00
#
_symmetry.space_group_name_H-M   'P 1'
#
loop_
_entity.id
_entity.type
_entity.pdbx_description
1 polymer ?
#
loop_
_entity_poly.entity_id
_entity_poly.type
_entity_poly.pdbx_seq_one_letter_code
_entity_poly.pdbx_strand_id
1 'polypeptide(L)'
;MGKRLALLAIRLLVAMNLLYAAIFLKFAGEPGSVTLFTQMSQTVHGLISQPVFRLGSGVFETMMAVLLLISKTARLGARLTVVWMTGVILSHIFVLGYGWFFVDALMVMILAVIYLLLTRRHSHRVGAELPI
;
A
#
# COMPACT_ATOMS: atom_id res chain seq x y z
N MET A 1 -16.77 7.30 19.43
CA MET A 1 -15.87 6.17 19.73
C MET A 1 -15.77 5.17 18.58
N GLY A 2 -16.87 4.73 18.00
CA GLY A 2 -16.86 3.75 16.90
C GLY A 2 -16.07 4.18 15.66
N LYS A 3 -16.14 5.45 15.27
CA LYS A 3 -15.40 5.96 14.10
C LYS A 3 -13.88 5.95 14.32
N ARG A 4 -13.41 6.31 15.52
CA ARG A 4 -11.97 6.30 15.84
C ARG A 4 -11.41 4.87 15.84
N LEU A 5 -12.17 3.92 16.37
CA LEU A 5 -11.81 2.50 16.35
C LEU A 5 -11.79 1.95 14.92
N ALA A 6 -12.76 2.30 14.09
CA ALA A 6 -12.80 1.90 12.69
C ALA A 6 -11.58 2.44 11.92
N LEU A 7 -11.24 3.71 12.10
CA LEU A 7 -10.07 4.31 11.47
C LEU A 7 -8.76 3.64 11.93
N LEU A 8 -8.65 3.37 13.22
CA LEU A 8 -7.48 2.66 13.76
C LEU A 8 -7.39 1.25 13.20
N ALA A 9 -8.51 0.51 13.14
CA ALA A 9 -8.56 -0.84 12.58
C ALA A 9 -8.14 -0.85 11.11
N ILE A 10 -8.62 0.07 10.29
CA ILE A 10 -8.25 0.18 8.88
C ILE A 10 -6.75 0.46 8.74
N ARG A 11 -6.21 1.41 9.50
CA ARG A 11 -4.76 1.72 9.50
C ARG A 11 -3.92 0.50 9.84
N LEU A 12 -4.30 -0.22 10.91
CA LEU A 12 -3.56 -1.39 11.36
C LEU A 12 -3.63 -2.52 10.33
N LEU A 13 -4.80 -2.78 9.74
CA LEU A 13 -4.97 -3.78 8.70
C LEU A 13 -4.10 -3.49 7.48
N VAL A 14 -4.12 -2.27 6.99
CA VAL A 14 -3.31 -1.87 5.83
C VAL A 14 -1.82 -1.94 6.17
N ALA A 15 -1.41 -1.40 7.32
CA ALA A 15 0.00 -1.43 7.74
C ALA A 15 0.52 -2.86 7.93
N MET A 16 -0.27 -3.73 8.56
CA MET A 16 0.11 -5.13 8.76
C MET A 16 0.20 -5.89 7.44
N ASN A 17 -0.71 -5.63 6.50
CA ASN A 17 -0.65 -6.22 5.16
C ASN A 17 0.63 -5.79 4.43
N LEU A 18 0.94 -4.50 4.42
CA LEU A 18 2.15 -3.96 3.81
C LEU A 18 3.42 -4.54 4.45
N LEU A 19 3.47 -4.66 5.77
CA LEU A 19 4.60 -5.26 6.48
C LEU A 19 4.75 -6.75 6.17
N TYR A 20 3.64 -7.49 6.13
CA TYR A 20 3.66 -8.89 5.75
C TYR A 20 4.24 -9.05 4.33
N ALA A 21 3.74 -8.28 3.38
CA ALA A 21 4.22 -8.32 2.00
C ALA A 21 5.71 -7.94 1.90
N ALA A 22 6.14 -6.90 2.63
CA ALA A 22 7.54 -6.48 2.64
C ALA A 22 8.46 -7.56 3.23
N ILE A 23 8.14 -8.07 4.41
CA ILE A 23 9.02 -8.97 5.17
C ILE A 23 9.01 -10.37 4.55
N PHE A 24 7.85 -10.98 4.39
CA PHE A 24 7.74 -12.39 4.00
C PHE A 24 7.78 -12.62 2.49
N LEU A 25 7.20 -11.73 1.71
CA LEU A 25 7.19 -11.91 0.25
C LEU A 25 8.43 -11.32 -0.42
N LYS A 26 8.88 -10.15 0.02
CA LYS A 26 9.95 -9.41 -0.64
C LYS A 26 11.32 -9.60 0.00
N PHE A 27 11.48 -9.30 1.26
CA PHE A 27 12.80 -9.44 1.93
C PHE A 27 13.19 -10.91 2.12
N ALA A 28 12.26 -11.78 2.51
CA ALA A 28 12.52 -13.20 2.64
C ALA A 28 12.63 -13.94 1.29
N GLY A 29 12.17 -13.33 0.19
CA GLY A 29 12.30 -13.91 -1.14
C GLY A 29 11.39 -15.11 -1.38
N GLU A 30 10.11 -14.98 -1.05
CA GLU A 30 9.11 -16.01 -1.33
C GLU A 30 9.09 -16.32 -2.85
N PRO A 31 9.05 -17.61 -3.26
CA PRO A 31 9.23 -18.01 -4.67
C PRO A 31 8.25 -17.35 -5.65
N GLY A 32 6.98 -17.22 -5.28
CA GLY A 32 5.97 -16.54 -6.10
C GLY A 32 6.31 -15.07 -6.33
N SER A 33 6.76 -14.39 -5.28
CA SER A 33 7.21 -12.99 -5.35
C SER A 33 8.45 -12.84 -6.25
N VAL A 34 9.43 -13.73 -6.12
CA VAL A 34 10.61 -13.75 -6.99
C VAL A 34 10.20 -13.92 -8.46
N THR A 35 9.26 -14.81 -8.75
CA THR A 35 8.73 -15.01 -10.11
C THR A 35 8.09 -13.75 -10.67
N LEU A 36 7.23 -13.07 -9.89
CA LEU A 36 6.57 -11.83 -10.31
C LEU A 36 7.59 -10.73 -10.64
N PHE A 37 8.56 -10.53 -9.76
CA PHE A 37 9.58 -9.51 -9.98
C PHE A 37 10.57 -9.86 -11.09
N THR A 38 10.77 -11.14 -11.38
CA THR A 38 11.49 -11.59 -12.58
C THR A 38 10.75 -11.17 -13.84
N GLN A 39 9.44 -11.37 -13.91
CA GLN A 39 8.61 -10.92 -15.03
C GLN A 39 8.65 -9.39 -15.17
N MET A 40 8.59 -8.65 -14.07
CA MET A 40 8.72 -7.20 -14.08
C MET A 40 10.07 -6.73 -14.63
N SER A 41 11.16 -7.38 -14.21
CA SER A 41 12.50 -7.10 -14.72
C SER A 41 12.61 -7.33 -16.23
N GLN A 42 12.06 -8.44 -16.70
CA GLN A 42 12.03 -8.76 -18.14
C GLN A 42 11.24 -7.74 -18.95
N THR A 43 10.13 -7.23 -18.40
CA THR A 43 9.30 -6.21 -19.06
C THR A 43 10.06 -4.92 -19.34
N VAL A 44 11.01 -4.54 -18.47
CA VAL A 44 11.88 -3.38 -18.66
C VAL A 44 13.25 -3.78 -19.25
N HIS A 45 13.33 -4.90 -19.92
CA HIS A 45 14.55 -5.40 -20.59
C HIS A 45 15.77 -5.52 -19.66
N GLY A 46 15.55 -5.83 -18.38
CA GLY A 46 16.62 -6.00 -17.40
C GLY A 46 17.26 -4.69 -16.91
N LEU A 47 16.71 -3.53 -17.27
CA LEU A 47 17.21 -2.22 -16.79
C LEU A 47 17.20 -2.11 -15.28
N ILE A 48 16.20 -2.72 -14.64
CA ILE A 48 16.12 -2.90 -13.19
C ILE A 48 16.11 -4.39 -12.92
N SER A 49 17.10 -4.88 -12.16
CA SER A 49 17.21 -6.31 -11.84
C SER A 49 16.07 -6.75 -10.90
N GLN A 50 15.73 -8.02 -10.95
CA GLN A 50 14.71 -8.61 -10.09
C GLN A 50 14.94 -8.34 -8.60
N PRO A 51 16.15 -8.55 -8.02
CA PRO A 51 16.37 -8.28 -6.61
C PRO A 51 16.17 -6.80 -6.26
N VAL A 52 16.58 -5.88 -7.12
CA VAL A 52 16.42 -4.44 -6.89
C VAL A 52 14.93 -4.06 -6.90
N PHE A 53 14.15 -4.53 -7.87
CA PHE A 53 12.70 -4.33 -7.90
C PHE A 53 12.03 -4.86 -6.63
N ARG A 54 12.31 -6.10 -6.29
CA ARG A 54 11.68 -6.80 -5.15
C ARG A 54 12.04 -6.14 -3.82
N LEU A 55 13.32 -5.95 -3.55
CA LEU A 55 13.79 -5.36 -2.30
C LEU A 55 13.41 -3.88 -2.20
N GLY A 56 13.49 -3.14 -3.30
CA GLY A 56 13.06 -1.74 -3.37
C GLY A 56 11.56 -1.60 -3.07
N SER A 57 10.73 -2.46 -3.62
CA SER A 57 9.29 -2.50 -3.32
C SER A 57 9.05 -2.78 -1.83
N GLY A 58 9.79 -3.71 -1.24
CA GLY A 58 9.71 -3.99 0.20
C GLY A 58 10.08 -2.79 1.07
N VAL A 59 11.08 -2.02 0.68
CA VAL A 59 11.47 -0.78 1.37
C VAL A 59 10.33 0.25 1.32
N PHE A 60 9.74 0.48 0.14
CA PHE A 60 8.61 1.41 -0.01
C PHE A 60 7.39 0.97 0.81
N GLU A 61 7.06 -0.30 0.80
CA GLU A 61 5.93 -0.82 1.59
C GLU A 61 6.17 -0.69 3.09
N THR A 62 7.39 -0.94 3.56
CA THR A 62 7.77 -0.72 4.96
C THR A 62 7.64 0.75 5.34
N MET A 63 8.10 1.66 4.50
CA MET A 63 7.96 3.09 4.73
C MET A 63 6.50 3.52 4.83
N MET A 64 5.66 3.07 3.92
CA MET A 64 4.22 3.37 3.96
C MET A 64 3.55 2.81 5.21
N ALA A 65 3.92 1.59 5.62
CA ALA A 65 3.41 0.98 6.85
C ALA A 65 3.79 1.80 8.09
N VAL A 66 5.02 2.24 8.20
CA VAL A 66 5.48 3.10 9.30
C VAL A 66 4.70 4.42 9.33
N LEU A 67 4.51 5.06 8.17
CA LEU A 67 3.71 6.30 8.08
C LEU A 67 2.26 6.09 8.52
N LEU A 68 1.67 4.95 8.19
CA LEU A 68 0.30 4.58 8.60
C LEU A 68 0.20 4.33 10.12
N LEU A 69 1.23 3.76 10.73
CA LEU A 69 1.25 3.49 12.17
C LEU A 69 1.37 4.76 13.01
N ILE A 70 2.00 5.81 12.48
CA ILE A 70 2.14 7.09 13.15
C ILE A 70 0.92 7.97 12.83
N SER A 71 0.15 8.35 13.84
CA SER A 71 -1.11 9.08 13.66
C SER A 71 -0.96 10.38 12.87
N LYS A 72 0.11 11.12 13.10
CA LYS A 72 0.37 12.41 12.42
C LYS A 72 0.65 12.25 10.92
N THR A 73 1.19 11.13 10.50
CA THR A 73 1.58 10.86 9.10
C THR A 73 0.66 9.84 8.41
N ALA A 74 -0.34 9.35 9.11
CA ALA A 74 -1.20 8.27 8.61
C ALA A 74 -1.91 8.63 7.30
N ARG A 75 -2.36 9.88 7.14
CA ARG A 75 -2.98 10.32 5.87
C ARG A 75 -1.98 10.34 4.72
N LEU A 76 -0.75 10.77 4.96
CA LEU A 76 0.31 10.70 3.96
C LEU A 76 0.60 9.24 3.58
N GLY A 77 0.74 8.36 4.58
CA GLY A 77 0.91 6.93 4.35
C GLY A 77 -0.21 6.33 3.51
N ALA A 78 -1.46 6.68 3.79
CA ALA A 78 -2.61 6.22 3.02
C ALA A 78 -2.61 6.73 1.57
N ARG A 79 -2.25 7.99 1.34
CA ARG A 79 -2.12 8.56 -0.02
C ARG A 79 -1.02 7.84 -0.82
N LEU A 80 0.14 7.65 -0.23
CA LEU A 80 1.23 6.92 -0.86
C LEU A 80 0.85 5.47 -1.15
N THR A 81 0.10 4.83 -0.25
CA THR A 81 -0.42 3.47 -0.45
C THR A 81 -1.36 3.42 -1.66
N VAL A 82 -2.25 4.39 -1.83
CA VAL A 82 -3.16 4.46 -3.00
C VAL A 82 -2.35 4.59 -4.29
N VAL A 83 -1.38 5.48 -4.34
CA VAL A 83 -0.51 5.66 -5.51
C VAL A 83 0.27 4.38 -5.80
N TRP A 84 0.86 3.77 -4.79
CA TRP A 84 1.63 2.53 -4.91
C TRP A 84 0.77 1.37 -5.41
N MET A 85 -0.40 1.15 -4.79
CA MET A 85 -1.32 0.08 -5.19
C MET A 85 -1.89 0.30 -6.59
N THR A 86 -2.07 1.54 -7.03
CA THR A 86 -2.41 1.83 -8.42
C THR A 86 -1.36 1.25 -9.37
N GLY A 87 -0.08 1.48 -9.11
CA GLY A 87 1.01 0.89 -9.89
C GLY A 87 1.03 -0.64 -9.83
N VAL A 88 0.80 -1.21 -8.66
CA VAL A 88 0.74 -2.68 -8.47
C VAL A 88 -0.43 -3.27 -9.27
N ILE A 89 -1.62 -2.68 -9.18
CA ILE A 89 -2.81 -3.14 -9.91
C ILE A 89 -2.59 -3.05 -11.43
N LEU A 90 -2.04 -1.94 -11.92
CA LEU A 90 -1.71 -1.79 -13.34
C LEU A 90 -0.68 -2.82 -13.80
N SER A 91 0.31 -3.13 -12.98
CA SER A 91 1.29 -4.19 -13.28
C SER A 91 0.62 -5.56 -13.43
N HIS A 92 -0.36 -5.87 -12.59
CA HIS A 92 -1.13 -7.11 -12.72
C HIS A 92 -1.99 -7.13 -13.98
N ILE A 93 -2.64 -6.04 -14.30
CA ILE A 93 -3.50 -5.96 -15.50
C ILE A 93 -2.69 -6.14 -16.78
N PHE A 94 -1.52 -5.50 -16.89
CA PHE A 94 -0.75 -5.47 -18.14
C PHE A 94 0.36 -6.50 -18.25
N VAL A 95 0.85 -7.04 -17.14
CA VAL A 95 2.06 -7.89 -17.15
C VAL A 95 1.85 -9.20 -16.37
N LEU A 96 1.41 -9.13 -15.14
CA LEU A 96 1.48 -10.25 -14.19
C LEU A 96 0.25 -11.17 -14.22
N GLY A 97 -0.87 -10.68 -14.71
CA GLY A 97 -2.14 -11.42 -14.69
C GLY A 97 -2.85 -11.38 -13.34
N TYR A 98 -4.03 -12.00 -13.31
CA TYR A 98 -4.91 -12.00 -12.15
C TYR A 98 -4.62 -13.19 -11.24
N GLY A 99 -4.61 -12.98 -9.94
CA GLY A 99 -4.40 -13.99 -8.94
C GLY A 99 -4.57 -13.44 -7.54
N TRP A 100 -4.08 -14.15 -6.54
CA TRP A 100 -4.22 -13.74 -5.15
C TRP A 100 -3.58 -12.37 -4.86
N PHE A 101 -2.41 -12.12 -5.39
CA PHE A 101 -1.72 -10.83 -5.20
C PHE A 101 -2.49 -9.65 -5.78
N PHE A 102 -3.20 -9.85 -6.90
CA PHE A 102 -4.08 -8.84 -7.48
C PHE A 102 -5.27 -8.53 -6.56
N VAL A 103 -5.91 -9.56 -6.03
CA VAL A 103 -7.04 -9.43 -5.08
C VAL A 103 -6.59 -8.71 -3.81
N ASP A 104 -5.43 -9.08 -3.27
CA ASP A 104 -4.85 -8.44 -2.09
C ASP A 104 -4.56 -6.95 -2.33
N ALA A 105 -3.97 -6.61 -3.47
CA ALA A 105 -3.72 -5.21 -3.84
C ALA A 105 -5.01 -4.39 -3.96
N LEU A 106 -6.08 -4.96 -4.53
CA LEU A 106 -7.40 -4.32 -4.58
C LEU A 106 -7.96 -4.07 -3.18
N MET A 107 -7.86 -5.05 -2.29
CA MET A 107 -8.33 -4.91 -0.91
C MET A 107 -7.59 -3.79 -0.17
N VAL A 108 -6.27 -3.75 -0.27
CA VAL A 108 -5.44 -2.70 0.34
C VAL A 108 -5.79 -1.32 -0.23
N MET A 109 -5.97 -1.22 -1.55
CA MET A 109 -6.40 0.01 -2.23
C MET A 109 -7.74 0.51 -1.69
N ILE A 110 -8.74 -0.35 -1.61
CA ILE A 110 -10.08 -0.01 -1.12
C ILE A 110 -10.03 0.49 0.31
N LEU A 111 -9.32 -0.21 1.20
CA LEU A 111 -9.18 0.18 2.60
C LEU A 111 -8.47 1.54 2.75
N ALA A 112 -7.43 1.79 1.99
CA ALA A 112 -6.71 3.07 2.00
C ALA A 112 -7.60 4.23 1.51
N VAL A 113 -8.39 4.01 0.45
CA VAL A 113 -9.35 4.99 -0.07
C VAL A 113 -10.44 5.28 0.97
N ILE A 114 -11.01 4.26 1.59
CA ILE A 114 -12.01 4.43 2.65
C ILE A 114 -11.45 5.26 3.79
N TYR A 115 -10.23 4.96 4.24
CA TYR A 115 -9.55 5.74 5.28
C TYR A 115 -9.41 7.22 4.90
N LEU A 116 -9.00 7.51 3.67
CA LEU A 116 -8.84 8.88 3.18
C LEU A 116 -10.18 9.64 3.12
N LEU A 117 -11.24 8.97 2.64
CA LEU A 117 -12.58 9.56 2.55
C LEU A 117 -13.14 9.89 3.93
N LEU A 118 -12.99 8.98 4.89
CA LEU A 118 -13.47 9.17 6.25
C LEU A 118 -12.70 10.29 6.98
N THR A 119 -11.41 10.40 6.77
CA THR A 119 -10.58 11.45 7.39
C THR A 119 -10.75 12.81 6.71
N ARG A 120 -11.08 12.86 5.42
CA ARG A 120 -11.38 14.10 4.70
C ARG A 120 -12.62 14.79 5.26
N ARG A 121 -13.68 14.04 5.53
CA ARG A 121 -14.92 14.57 6.11
C ARG A 121 -14.70 15.23 7.48
N HIS A 122 -13.80 14.67 8.27
CA HIS A 122 -13.46 15.23 9.58
C HIS A 122 -12.71 16.57 9.46
N SER A 123 -11.78 16.69 8.52
CA SER A 123 -11.02 17.93 8.26
C SER A 123 -11.91 19.10 7.84
N HIS A 124 -12.92 18.84 6.98
CA HIS A 124 -13.86 19.87 6.55
C HIS A 124 -14.76 20.40 7.70
N ARG A 125 -15.15 19.55 8.63
CA ARG A 125 -15.95 19.96 9.79
C ARG A 125 -15.16 20.86 10.74
N VAL A 126 -13.91 20.53 11.01
CA VAL A 126 -13.03 21.34 11.88
C VAL A 126 -12.74 22.70 11.26
N GLY A 127 -12.56 22.77 9.95
CA GLY A 127 -12.34 24.04 9.24
C GLY A 127 -13.57 24.95 9.21
N ALA A 128 -14.77 24.39 9.28
CA ALA A 128 -16.04 25.15 9.32
C ALA A 128 -16.37 25.70 10.70
N GLU A 129 -15.77 25.19 11.76
CA GLU A 129 -16.03 25.61 13.15
C GLU A 129 -15.04 26.66 13.68
N LEU A 130 -14.03 27.04 12.90
CA LEU A 130 -13.12 28.10 13.25
C LEU A 130 -13.77 29.46 12.89
N PRO A 131 -14.15 30.30 13.88
CA PRO A 131 -14.60 31.63 13.57
C PRO A 131 -13.46 32.44 12.95
N ILE A 132 -13.78 33.11 11.87
CA ILE A 132 -12.88 34.02 11.18
C ILE A 132 -12.62 35.23 12.11
#